data_2007315993229769d5a006265f1ba570
#
_entry.id   2007315993229769d5a006265f1ba570
#
_cell.length_a   1.000
_cell.length_b   1.000
_cell.length_c   1.000
_cell.angle_alpha   90.00
_cell.angle_beta   90.00
_cell.angle_gamma   90.00
#
_symmetry.space_group_name_H-M   'P 1'
#
loop_
_entity.id
_entity.type
_entity.pdbx_description
1 polymer ?
#
loop_
_entity_poly.entity_id
_entity_poly.type
_entity_poly.pdbx_seq_one_letter_code
_entity_poly.pdbx_strand_id
1 'polypeptide(L)'
;MIAKDDLRYPPISRPTDDGGSWYTTHPVTAQELIALMDRSGVDRTVIVQPIQVYGSDNSYLADSCAAHAERLWGIGVVDIDDADVSCAALRRLVSDSWLAGVRLNLARDSGTIDPRCHPLLECADELGVPVLLRVTPGQLPQLPSLLKRFPGVEMVLDHCGFVEFDEGSGGGGAAPLFEVGAHDNLYVKVSTMNLDGAGDSVDPALLVRDLGRCFGADHLVWGSDFPHTHDRDHAQLVGFGREMARMLPGDGAADFLGRTAAGLWSPRDEASTGR
;
A
#
# COMPACT_ATOMS: atom_id res chain seq x y z
N MET A 1 -1.88 6.03 -10.58
CA MET A 1 -1.70 7.02 -11.68
C MET A 1 -1.83 6.32 -13.02
N ILE A 2 -2.30 7.04 -14.04
CA ILE A 2 -2.50 6.51 -15.40
C ILE A 2 -1.83 7.45 -16.39
N ALA A 3 -1.03 6.88 -17.30
CA ALA A 3 -0.39 7.64 -18.38
C ALA A 3 -1.43 8.08 -19.42
N LYS A 4 -1.15 9.20 -20.11
CA LYS A 4 -1.89 9.62 -21.32
C LYS A 4 -1.23 9.12 -22.61
N ASP A 5 0.00 8.60 -22.53
CA ASP A 5 0.76 8.07 -23.65
C ASP A 5 0.74 6.55 -23.63
N ASP A 6 -0.29 5.98 -24.27
CA ASP A 6 -0.48 4.53 -24.38
C ASP A 6 0.54 3.86 -25.30
N LEU A 7 1.25 4.62 -26.14
CA LEU A 7 2.33 4.06 -26.97
C LEU A 7 3.60 3.81 -26.16
N ARG A 8 3.90 4.70 -25.22
CA ARG A 8 5.05 4.56 -24.34
C ARG A 8 4.76 3.63 -23.16
N TYR A 9 3.54 3.68 -22.64
CA TYR A 9 3.09 2.91 -21.46
C TYR A 9 1.81 2.14 -21.79
N PRO A 10 1.91 1.06 -22.58
CA PRO A 10 0.73 0.34 -23.04
C PRO A 10 0.03 -0.36 -21.87
N PRO A 11 -1.29 -0.16 -21.71
CA PRO A 11 -2.05 -0.93 -20.73
C PRO A 11 -2.16 -2.40 -21.18
N ILE A 12 -2.10 -3.34 -20.21
CA ILE A 12 -2.20 -4.80 -20.48
C ILE A 12 -3.57 -5.22 -21.02
N SER A 13 -4.61 -4.49 -20.66
CA SER A 13 -5.93 -4.62 -21.24
C SER A 13 -6.53 -3.23 -21.38
N ARG A 14 -7.07 -2.93 -22.55
CA ARG A 14 -8.01 -1.80 -22.66
C ARG A 14 -9.28 -2.25 -21.95
N PRO A 15 -9.83 -1.46 -21.04
CA PRO A 15 -11.12 -1.80 -20.46
C PRO A 15 -12.10 -1.99 -21.62
N THR A 16 -12.71 -3.15 -21.68
CA THR A 16 -13.96 -3.30 -22.40
C THR A 16 -14.96 -2.31 -21.81
N ASP A 17 -15.91 -1.84 -22.58
CA ASP A 17 -16.96 -0.85 -22.23
C ASP A 17 -17.85 -1.28 -21.04
N ASP A 18 -17.25 -1.80 -19.97
CA ASP A 18 -17.93 -2.22 -18.73
C ASP A 18 -18.33 -1.06 -17.81
N GLY A 19 -18.27 0.15 -18.37
CA GLY A 19 -19.01 1.31 -17.87
C GLY A 19 -18.55 1.91 -16.56
N GLY A 20 -17.36 1.62 -16.02
CA GLY A 20 -17.09 2.20 -14.71
C GLY A 20 -15.74 2.04 -14.03
N SER A 21 -14.76 1.46 -14.67
CA SER A 21 -13.43 1.36 -14.03
C SER A 21 -12.83 2.73 -13.79
N TRP A 22 -12.37 3.01 -12.55
CA TRP A 22 -11.80 4.30 -12.16
C TRP A 22 -10.68 4.79 -13.12
N TYR A 23 -9.88 3.87 -13.64
CA TYR A 23 -8.78 4.20 -14.54
C TYR A 23 -9.23 4.64 -15.94
N THR A 24 -10.51 4.47 -16.29
CA THR A 24 -11.12 5.01 -17.50
C THR A 24 -11.94 6.24 -17.25
N THR A 25 -12.67 6.28 -16.14
CA THR A 25 -13.58 7.36 -15.78
C THR A 25 -12.89 8.52 -15.08
N HIS A 26 -11.85 8.23 -14.27
CA HIS A 26 -11.12 9.20 -13.45
C HIS A 26 -9.59 8.98 -13.55
N PRO A 27 -9.00 8.89 -14.76
CA PRO A 27 -7.57 8.74 -14.91
C PRO A 27 -6.84 9.98 -14.40
N VAL A 28 -5.79 9.78 -13.62
CA VAL A 28 -4.99 10.87 -13.05
C VAL A 28 -3.52 10.61 -13.37
N THR A 29 -2.89 11.54 -14.08
CA THR A 29 -1.45 11.51 -14.38
C THR A 29 -0.62 11.93 -13.16
N ALA A 30 0.72 11.73 -13.24
CA ALA A 30 1.63 12.19 -12.20
C ALA A 30 1.56 13.71 -12.00
N GLN A 31 1.53 14.50 -13.07
CA GLN A 31 1.44 15.95 -13.01
C GLN A 31 0.12 16.43 -12.40
N GLU A 32 -0.99 15.80 -12.76
CA GLU A 32 -2.30 16.11 -12.17
C GLU A 32 -2.33 15.77 -10.68
N LEU A 33 -1.71 14.63 -10.28
CA LEU A 33 -1.61 14.26 -8.87
C LEU A 33 -0.78 15.27 -8.08
N ILE A 34 0.38 15.70 -8.58
CA ILE A 34 1.19 16.74 -7.92
C ILE A 34 0.38 18.03 -7.72
N ALA A 35 -0.37 18.46 -8.74
CA ALA A 35 -1.21 19.64 -8.60
C ALA A 35 -2.35 19.47 -7.59
N LEU A 36 -2.88 18.25 -7.43
CA LEU A 36 -3.86 17.91 -6.40
C LEU A 36 -3.23 17.94 -5.01
N MET A 37 -2.04 17.36 -4.85
CA MET A 37 -1.27 17.36 -3.61
C MET A 37 -0.99 18.79 -3.14
N ASP A 38 -0.55 19.69 -4.04
CA ASP A 38 -0.28 21.09 -3.72
C ASP A 38 -1.53 21.79 -3.16
N ARG A 39 -2.68 21.56 -3.79
CA ARG A 39 -3.96 22.15 -3.32
C ARG A 39 -4.44 21.58 -1.99
N SER A 40 -4.08 20.34 -1.69
CA SER A 40 -4.53 19.63 -0.48
C SER A 40 -3.53 19.70 0.68
N GLY A 41 -2.36 20.36 0.47
CA GLY A 41 -1.29 20.45 1.45
C GLY A 41 -0.70 19.09 1.78
N VAL A 42 -0.42 18.29 0.74
CA VAL A 42 0.28 17.00 0.84
C VAL A 42 1.68 17.17 0.26
N ASP A 43 2.69 17.03 1.09
CA ASP A 43 4.09 17.20 0.67
C ASP A 43 4.58 16.02 -0.16
N ARG A 44 4.28 14.80 0.27
CA ARG A 44 4.74 13.55 -0.35
C ARG A 44 3.63 12.51 -0.35
N THR A 45 3.70 11.59 -1.31
CA THR A 45 2.78 10.45 -1.37
C THR A 45 3.47 9.19 -1.87
N VAL A 46 2.99 8.06 -1.37
CA VAL A 46 3.40 6.73 -1.85
C VAL A 46 2.43 6.27 -2.92
N ILE A 47 2.95 5.95 -4.09
CA ILE A 47 2.17 5.51 -5.24
C ILE A 47 2.32 3.99 -5.40
N VAL A 48 1.21 3.29 -5.39
CA VAL A 48 1.18 1.86 -5.67
C VAL A 48 0.86 1.61 -7.14
N GLN A 49 1.61 0.73 -7.78
CA GLN A 49 1.39 0.32 -9.18
C GLN A 49 -0.03 -0.20 -9.39
N PRO A 50 -0.79 0.36 -10.36
CA PRO A 50 -2.13 -0.11 -10.70
C PRO A 50 -2.05 -1.41 -11.53
N ILE A 51 -2.01 -2.54 -10.84
CA ILE A 51 -1.85 -3.87 -11.44
C ILE A 51 -2.91 -4.18 -12.51
N GLN A 52 -4.12 -3.64 -12.36
CA GLN A 52 -5.21 -3.84 -13.33
C GLN A 52 -4.94 -3.19 -14.69
N VAL A 53 -4.05 -2.18 -14.71
CA VAL A 53 -3.75 -1.42 -15.93
C VAL A 53 -2.44 -1.86 -16.57
N TYR A 54 -1.39 -2.01 -15.76
CA TYR A 54 -0.03 -2.24 -16.26
C TYR A 54 0.59 -3.57 -15.81
N GLY A 55 -0.13 -4.37 -14.99
CA GLY A 55 0.43 -5.61 -14.44
C GLY A 55 1.74 -5.34 -13.69
N SER A 56 2.77 -6.08 -14.04
CA SER A 56 4.14 -5.92 -13.52
C SER A 56 5.03 -4.98 -14.35
N ASP A 57 4.49 -4.29 -15.37
CA ASP A 57 5.23 -3.23 -16.05
C ASP A 57 5.20 -1.94 -15.22
N ASN A 58 6.26 -1.71 -14.48
CA ASN A 58 6.41 -0.56 -13.58
C ASN A 58 6.97 0.70 -14.28
N SER A 59 7.11 0.71 -15.61
CA SER A 59 7.81 1.77 -16.34
C SER A 59 7.22 3.16 -16.09
N TYR A 60 5.90 3.31 -16.16
CA TYR A 60 5.26 4.60 -15.89
C TYR A 60 5.41 5.06 -14.45
N LEU A 61 5.34 4.13 -13.50
CA LEU A 61 5.54 4.41 -12.08
C LEU A 61 6.98 4.89 -11.84
N ALA A 62 7.97 4.17 -12.35
CA ALA A 62 9.39 4.48 -12.20
C ALA A 62 9.73 5.85 -12.81
N ASP A 63 9.31 6.11 -14.05
CA ASP A 63 9.55 7.39 -14.73
C ASP A 63 8.86 8.56 -13.99
N SER A 64 7.67 8.34 -13.44
CA SER A 64 6.95 9.34 -12.66
C SER A 64 7.66 9.66 -11.34
N CYS A 65 8.14 8.64 -10.63
CA CYS A 65 8.89 8.83 -9.38
C CYS A 65 10.23 9.49 -9.65
N ALA A 66 10.95 9.12 -10.70
CA ALA A 66 12.21 9.76 -11.09
C ALA A 66 12.02 11.25 -11.44
N ALA A 67 10.93 11.58 -12.15
CA ALA A 67 10.61 12.97 -12.51
C ALA A 67 10.18 13.84 -11.31
N HIS A 68 9.70 13.23 -10.22
CA HIS A 68 9.16 13.90 -9.03
C HIS A 68 9.68 13.27 -7.73
N ALA A 69 10.98 12.95 -7.65
CA ALA A 69 11.59 12.17 -6.57
C ALA A 69 11.38 12.76 -5.16
N GLU A 70 11.29 14.10 -5.06
CA GLU A 70 11.01 14.78 -3.80
C GLU A 70 9.54 14.66 -3.34
N ARG A 71 8.66 14.20 -4.21
CA ARG A 71 7.20 14.20 -3.99
C ARG A 71 6.55 12.82 -4.08
N LEU A 72 7.08 11.93 -4.93
CA LEU A 72 6.50 10.63 -5.23
C LEU A 72 7.47 9.50 -4.88
N TRP A 73 7.00 8.55 -4.08
CA TRP A 73 7.71 7.31 -3.79
C TRP A 73 6.90 6.13 -4.32
N GLY A 74 7.53 5.27 -5.10
CA GLY A 74 6.84 4.21 -5.82
C GLY A 74 6.90 2.86 -5.11
N ILE A 75 5.77 2.15 -5.09
CA ILE A 75 5.70 0.72 -4.78
C ILE A 75 5.39 -0.03 -6.07
N GLY A 76 6.40 -0.73 -6.59
CA GLY A 76 6.28 -1.55 -7.79
C GLY A 76 5.58 -2.88 -7.53
N VAL A 77 5.24 -3.59 -8.60
CA VAL A 77 4.68 -4.94 -8.54
C VAL A 77 5.63 -5.90 -9.23
N VAL A 78 5.89 -7.04 -8.58
CA VAL A 78 6.58 -8.18 -9.19
C VAL A 78 5.69 -9.42 -9.07
N ASP A 79 5.84 -10.36 -9.99
CA ASP A 79 5.11 -11.63 -9.96
C ASP A 79 5.82 -12.64 -9.07
N ILE A 80 5.08 -13.57 -8.47
CA ILE A 80 5.63 -14.65 -7.66
C ILE A 80 5.81 -15.96 -8.45
N ASP A 81 5.38 -16.00 -9.73
CA ASP A 81 5.36 -17.22 -10.52
C ASP A 81 6.76 -17.70 -10.94
N ASP A 82 7.70 -16.77 -11.15
CA ASP A 82 9.10 -17.06 -11.43
C ASP A 82 9.99 -16.23 -10.48
N ALA A 83 10.45 -16.86 -9.41
CA ALA A 83 11.19 -16.19 -8.35
C ALA A 83 12.51 -15.58 -8.84
N ASP A 84 13.25 -16.26 -9.73
CA ASP A 84 14.55 -15.78 -10.21
C ASP A 84 14.36 -14.53 -11.08
N VAL A 85 13.41 -14.56 -12.00
CA VAL A 85 13.06 -13.40 -12.85
C VAL A 85 12.57 -12.26 -12.00
N SER A 86 11.73 -12.53 -11.01
CA SER A 86 11.14 -11.51 -10.14
C SER A 86 12.14 -10.92 -9.15
N CYS A 87 13.07 -11.69 -8.61
CA CYS A 87 14.17 -11.18 -7.79
C CYS A 87 15.11 -10.29 -8.63
N ALA A 88 15.42 -10.68 -9.87
CA ALA A 88 16.20 -9.83 -10.77
C ALA A 88 15.46 -8.53 -11.12
N ALA A 89 14.15 -8.61 -11.35
CA ALA A 89 13.30 -7.42 -11.56
C ALA A 89 13.29 -6.52 -10.33
N LEU A 90 13.10 -7.07 -9.12
CA LEU A 90 13.12 -6.32 -7.87
C LEU A 90 14.45 -5.58 -7.67
N ARG A 91 15.58 -6.26 -7.86
CA ARG A 91 16.91 -5.63 -7.77
C ARG A 91 17.06 -4.45 -8.72
N ARG A 92 16.60 -4.59 -9.98
CA ARG A 92 16.61 -3.47 -10.95
C ARG A 92 15.68 -2.33 -10.53
N LEU A 93 14.46 -2.65 -10.08
CA LEU A 93 13.50 -1.64 -9.63
C LEU A 93 14.03 -0.81 -8.45
N VAL A 94 14.83 -1.42 -7.58
CA VAL A 94 15.45 -0.73 -6.45
C VAL A 94 16.70 0.05 -6.86
N SER A 95 17.57 -0.53 -7.71
CA SER A 95 18.85 0.10 -8.11
C SER A 95 18.70 1.19 -9.16
N ASP A 96 17.81 0.99 -10.14
CA ASP A 96 17.74 1.81 -11.35
C ASP A 96 16.55 2.77 -11.34
N SER A 97 15.64 2.61 -10.39
CA SER A 97 14.41 3.42 -10.30
C SER A 97 14.14 3.85 -8.87
N TRP A 98 13.50 5.00 -8.73
CA TRP A 98 13.09 5.60 -7.46
C TRP A 98 11.94 4.83 -6.78
N LEU A 99 11.95 3.49 -6.89
CA LEU A 99 10.97 2.65 -6.22
C LEU A 99 11.44 2.34 -4.81
N ALA A 100 10.58 2.66 -3.86
CA ALA A 100 10.85 2.58 -2.43
C ALA A 100 10.34 1.28 -1.80
N GLY A 101 9.59 0.47 -2.55
CA GLY A 101 9.00 -0.77 -2.05
C GLY A 101 8.45 -1.65 -3.17
N VAL A 102 8.03 -2.84 -2.81
CA VAL A 102 7.40 -3.80 -3.71
C VAL A 102 6.07 -4.29 -3.15
N ARG A 103 5.09 -4.52 -4.01
CA ARG A 103 3.82 -5.16 -3.66
C ARG A 103 3.80 -6.60 -4.13
N LEU A 104 3.54 -7.52 -3.22
CA LEU A 104 3.28 -8.93 -3.51
C LEU A 104 1.77 -9.21 -3.44
N ASN A 105 1.23 -9.73 -4.55
CA ASN A 105 -0.16 -10.15 -4.60
C ASN A 105 -0.26 -11.64 -4.20
N LEU A 106 -0.53 -11.91 -2.93
CA LEU A 106 -0.66 -13.25 -2.37
C LEU A 106 -2.12 -13.72 -2.33
N ALA A 107 -3.08 -12.83 -2.65
CA ALA A 107 -4.51 -13.14 -2.71
C ALA A 107 -4.83 -13.97 -3.96
N ARG A 108 -4.44 -15.23 -3.94
CA ARG A 108 -4.78 -16.24 -4.94
C ARG A 108 -5.87 -17.17 -4.37
N ASP A 109 -6.56 -17.91 -5.21
CA ASP A 109 -7.77 -18.69 -4.87
C ASP A 109 -7.55 -19.83 -3.85
N SER A 110 -6.32 -20.06 -3.41
CA SER A 110 -5.95 -21.21 -2.56
C SER A 110 -6.30 -21.07 -1.07
N GLY A 111 -6.67 -19.86 -0.58
CA GLY A 111 -6.86 -19.61 0.86
C GLY A 111 -5.58 -19.78 1.70
N THR A 112 -4.45 -20.07 1.08
CA THR A 112 -3.13 -20.19 1.71
C THR A 112 -2.15 -19.20 1.11
N ILE A 113 -1.17 -18.76 1.91
CA ILE A 113 -0.05 -17.96 1.40
C ILE A 113 0.85 -18.89 0.57
N ASP A 114 1.04 -18.52 -0.69
CA ASP A 114 1.85 -19.30 -1.63
C ASP A 114 3.34 -19.21 -1.24
N PRO A 115 4.02 -20.33 -0.92
CA PRO A 115 5.42 -20.32 -0.52
C PRO A 115 6.38 -19.86 -1.62
N ARG A 116 5.92 -19.71 -2.88
CA ARG A 116 6.72 -19.10 -3.96
C ARG A 116 7.04 -17.64 -3.70
N CYS A 117 6.37 -16.98 -2.74
CA CYS A 117 6.74 -15.64 -2.29
C CYS A 117 8.03 -15.61 -1.44
N HIS A 118 8.47 -16.74 -0.86
CA HIS A 118 9.61 -16.78 0.06
C HIS A 118 10.91 -16.26 -0.56
N PRO A 119 11.34 -16.68 -1.77
CA PRO A 119 12.56 -16.12 -2.38
C PRO A 119 12.49 -14.60 -2.62
N LEU A 120 11.29 -14.07 -2.88
CA LEU A 120 11.10 -12.62 -3.03
C LEU A 120 11.20 -11.89 -1.70
N LEU A 121 10.72 -12.49 -0.61
CA LEU A 121 10.88 -11.95 0.73
C LEU A 121 12.34 -12.00 1.18
N GLU A 122 13.09 -13.07 0.86
CA GLU A 122 14.53 -13.16 1.07
C GLU A 122 15.27 -12.05 0.29
N CYS A 123 14.91 -11.85 -0.97
CA CYS A 123 15.48 -10.79 -1.80
C CYS A 123 15.13 -9.39 -1.25
N ALA A 124 13.91 -9.17 -0.76
CA ALA A 124 13.50 -7.91 -0.15
C ALA A 124 14.26 -7.62 1.16
N ASP A 125 14.52 -8.66 1.97
CA ASP A 125 15.36 -8.58 3.18
C ASP A 125 16.79 -8.17 2.85
N GLU A 126 17.44 -8.83 1.88
CA GLU A 126 18.77 -8.50 1.38
C GLU A 126 18.88 -7.05 0.91
N LEU A 127 17.85 -6.55 0.23
CA LEU A 127 17.79 -5.19 -0.28
C LEU A 127 17.33 -4.17 0.76
N GLY A 128 16.80 -4.65 1.88
CA GLY A 128 16.17 -3.82 2.91
C GLY A 128 14.94 -3.07 2.41
N VAL A 129 14.13 -3.68 1.55
CA VAL A 129 12.99 -3.06 0.89
C VAL A 129 11.69 -3.50 1.56
N PRO A 130 10.84 -2.57 2.01
CA PRO A 130 9.53 -2.89 2.56
C PRO A 130 8.61 -3.55 1.54
N VAL A 131 7.80 -4.50 2.02
CA VAL A 131 6.89 -5.29 1.18
C VAL A 131 5.44 -4.98 1.53
N LEU A 132 4.68 -4.45 0.57
CA LEU A 132 3.24 -4.29 0.68
C LEU A 132 2.56 -5.63 0.34
N LEU A 133 1.89 -6.24 1.32
CA LEU A 133 1.25 -7.55 1.16
C LEU A 133 -0.24 -7.41 0.84
N ARG A 134 -0.66 -7.91 -0.32
CA ARG A 134 -2.07 -8.13 -0.63
C ARG A 134 -2.45 -9.58 -0.32
N VAL A 135 -3.20 -9.78 0.74
CA VAL A 135 -3.73 -11.08 1.19
C VAL A 135 -5.25 -11.05 1.25
N THR A 136 -5.87 -12.23 1.34
CA THR A 136 -7.31 -12.36 1.64
C THR A 136 -7.52 -12.50 3.16
N PRO A 137 -8.73 -12.23 3.68
CA PRO A 137 -9.05 -12.47 5.10
C PRO A 137 -8.73 -13.89 5.57
N GLY A 138 -8.96 -14.90 4.72
CA GLY A 138 -8.65 -16.30 5.03
C GLY A 138 -7.16 -16.63 5.16
N GLN A 139 -6.28 -15.75 4.67
CA GLN A 139 -4.82 -15.92 4.78
C GLN A 139 -4.24 -15.23 6.03
N LEU A 140 -4.98 -14.33 6.69
CA LEU A 140 -4.51 -13.60 7.87
C LEU A 140 -3.97 -14.50 8.99
N PRO A 141 -4.59 -15.65 9.33
CA PRO A 141 -4.06 -16.54 10.37
C PRO A 141 -2.66 -17.09 10.08
N GLN A 142 -2.17 -16.99 8.85
CA GLN A 142 -0.85 -17.48 8.44
C GLN A 142 0.24 -16.39 8.57
N LEU A 143 -0.14 -15.11 8.67
CA LEU A 143 0.79 -13.99 8.77
C LEU A 143 1.77 -14.10 9.95
N PRO A 144 1.35 -14.49 11.17
CA PRO A 144 2.30 -14.61 12.29
C PRO A 144 3.47 -15.55 12.00
N SER A 145 3.23 -16.63 11.24
CA SER A 145 4.28 -17.55 10.83
C SER A 145 5.21 -16.96 9.77
N LEU A 146 4.65 -16.21 8.82
CA LEU A 146 5.41 -15.52 7.77
C LEU A 146 6.30 -14.43 8.38
N LEU A 147 5.75 -13.58 9.26
CA LEU A 147 6.45 -12.50 9.94
C LEU A 147 7.63 -13.02 10.77
N LYS A 148 7.43 -14.12 11.50
CA LYS A 148 8.50 -14.78 12.27
C LYS A 148 9.59 -15.39 11.39
N ARG A 149 9.24 -15.85 10.20
CA ARG A 149 10.20 -16.43 9.26
C ARG A 149 11.10 -15.36 8.64
N PHE A 150 10.58 -14.16 8.41
CA PHE A 150 11.26 -13.04 7.76
C PHE A 150 11.30 -11.80 8.68
N PRO A 151 11.98 -11.87 9.84
CA PRO A 151 11.94 -10.81 10.84
C PRO A 151 12.64 -9.52 10.39
N GLY A 152 13.50 -9.57 9.38
CA GLY A 152 14.19 -8.40 8.80
C GLY A 152 13.38 -7.67 7.73
N VAL A 153 12.25 -8.25 7.27
CA VAL A 153 11.41 -7.64 6.25
C VAL A 153 10.30 -6.82 6.90
N GLU A 154 10.26 -5.54 6.66
CA GLU A 154 9.11 -4.69 7.02
C GLU A 154 7.94 -5.00 6.08
N MET A 155 6.86 -5.53 6.61
CA MET A 155 5.68 -5.95 5.87
C MET A 155 4.51 -5.02 6.16
N VAL A 156 3.90 -4.46 5.12
CA VAL A 156 2.72 -3.60 5.23
C VAL A 156 1.51 -4.36 4.71
N LEU A 157 0.54 -4.58 5.56
CA LEU A 157 -0.71 -5.24 5.20
C LEU A 157 -1.61 -4.27 4.42
N ASP A 158 -1.83 -4.53 3.14
CA ASP A 158 -2.62 -3.67 2.26
C ASP A 158 -4.11 -3.72 2.64
N HIS A 159 -4.72 -2.55 2.78
CA HIS A 159 -6.16 -2.40 3.09
C HIS A 159 -6.65 -3.28 4.25
N CYS A 160 -5.94 -3.28 5.38
CA CYS A 160 -6.30 -4.10 6.56
C CYS A 160 -6.51 -5.59 6.23
N GLY A 161 -5.84 -6.13 5.20
CA GLY A 161 -6.07 -7.51 4.74
C GLY A 161 -7.43 -7.73 4.09
N PHE A 162 -8.09 -6.68 3.63
CA PHE A 162 -9.41 -6.71 2.98
C PHE A 162 -10.51 -7.34 3.84
N VAL A 163 -10.41 -7.22 5.17
CA VAL A 163 -11.48 -7.65 6.08
C VAL A 163 -12.68 -6.71 6.00
N GLU A 164 -13.86 -7.25 6.31
CA GLU A 164 -15.07 -6.47 6.46
C GLU A 164 -15.25 -6.05 7.93
N PHE A 165 -15.54 -4.77 8.15
CA PHE A 165 -15.72 -4.20 9.49
C PHE A 165 -17.21 -4.03 9.84
N ASP A 166 -18.04 -4.94 9.41
CA ASP A 166 -19.51 -4.95 9.56
C ASP A 166 -19.96 -4.97 11.03
N GLU A 167 -19.19 -5.58 11.93
CA GLU A 167 -19.45 -5.66 13.36
C GLU A 167 -18.42 -4.90 14.21
N GLY A 168 -17.66 -3.97 13.59
CA GLY A 168 -16.61 -3.19 14.26
C GLY A 168 -15.29 -3.94 14.43
N SER A 169 -14.51 -3.55 15.44
CA SER A 169 -13.12 -3.99 15.61
C SER A 169 -12.96 -5.39 16.23
N GLY A 170 -14.00 -5.96 16.80
CA GLY A 170 -13.88 -7.19 17.59
C GLY A 170 -14.74 -8.35 17.14
N GLY A 171 -15.51 -8.21 16.06
CA GLY A 171 -16.47 -9.22 15.62
C GLY A 171 -16.43 -9.46 14.12
N GLY A 172 -17.27 -10.40 13.66
CA GLY A 172 -17.53 -10.64 12.25
C GLY A 172 -16.30 -10.90 11.41
N GLY A 173 -16.29 -10.30 10.23
CA GLY A 173 -15.21 -10.44 9.25
C GLY A 173 -13.86 -9.85 9.67
N ALA A 174 -13.83 -8.93 10.65
CA ALA A 174 -12.60 -8.27 11.10
C ALA A 174 -11.80 -9.07 12.14
N ALA A 175 -12.40 -10.02 12.84
CA ALA A 175 -11.74 -10.79 13.90
C ALA A 175 -10.38 -11.35 13.50
N PRO A 176 -10.19 -11.97 12.32
CA PRO A 176 -8.88 -12.51 11.91
C PRO A 176 -7.77 -11.46 11.85
N LEU A 177 -8.08 -10.21 11.51
CA LEU A 177 -7.10 -9.12 11.51
C LEU A 177 -6.61 -8.81 12.92
N PHE A 178 -7.53 -8.66 13.88
CA PHE A 178 -7.18 -8.36 15.27
C PHE A 178 -6.49 -9.54 15.97
N GLU A 179 -6.75 -10.78 15.54
CA GLU A 179 -6.06 -11.98 16.02
C GLU A 179 -4.60 -12.05 15.55
N VAL A 180 -4.23 -11.46 14.41
CA VAL A 180 -2.82 -11.34 14.00
C VAL A 180 -2.01 -10.60 15.07
N GLY A 181 -2.59 -9.54 15.62
CA GLY A 181 -1.95 -8.74 16.67
C GLY A 181 -0.73 -7.95 16.19
N ALA A 182 -0.08 -7.29 17.16
CA ALA A 182 1.12 -6.52 16.90
C ALA A 182 2.35 -7.42 16.69
N HIS A 183 3.15 -7.07 15.68
CA HIS A 183 4.47 -7.62 15.42
C HIS A 183 5.39 -6.47 15.03
N ASP A 184 6.65 -6.51 15.44
CA ASP A 184 7.62 -5.42 15.24
C ASP A 184 7.84 -5.08 13.75
N ASN A 185 7.66 -6.07 12.86
CA ASN A 185 7.84 -5.93 11.42
C ASN A 185 6.52 -5.93 10.63
N LEU A 186 5.37 -5.74 11.30
CA LEU A 186 4.06 -5.63 10.65
C LEU A 186 3.51 -4.22 10.79
N TYR A 187 3.17 -3.64 9.65
CA TYR A 187 2.45 -2.38 9.52
C TYR A 187 1.09 -2.61 8.85
N VAL A 188 0.12 -1.75 9.10
CA VAL A 188 -1.22 -1.90 8.54
C VAL A 188 -1.62 -0.64 7.77
N LYS A 189 -1.87 -0.79 6.47
CA LYS A 189 -2.44 0.29 5.66
C LYS A 189 -3.94 0.36 5.91
N VAL A 190 -4.36 1.46 6.51
CA VAL A 190 -5.77 1.83 6.69
C VAL A 190 -6.14 2.79 5.56
N SER A 191 -7.16 2.44 4.80
CA SER A 191 -7.55 3.25 3.64
C SER A 191 -8.99 3.71 3.73
N THR A 192 -9.33 4.72 2.91
CA THR A 192 -10.69 5.19 2.75
C THR A 192 -11.66 4.03 2.44
N MET A 193 -11.23 3.10 1.57
CA MET A 193 -12.02 1.91 1.24
C MET A 193 -12.42 1.09 2.47
N ASN A 194 -11.50 0.90 3.43
CA ASN A 194 -11.81 0.16 4.66
C ASN A 194 -12.82 0.89 5.54
N LEU A 195 -12.64 2.22 5.67
CA LEU A 195 -13.46 3.03 6.55
C LEU A 195 -14.87 3.26 5.97
N ASP A 196 -14.98 3.44 4.66
CA ASP A 196 -16.28 3.55 3.98
C ASP A 196 -17.02 2.20 3.95
N GLY A 197 -16.27 1.09 3.81
CA GLY A 197 -16.82 -0.25 3.83
C GLY A 197 -17.31 -0.73 5.20
N ALA A 198 -17.01 -0.02 6.28
CA ALA A 198 -17.43 -0.37 7.63
C ALA A 198 -18.95 -0.21 7.85
N GLY A 199 -19.65 0.45 6.92
CA GLY A 199 -21.10 0.65 6.98
C GLY A 199 -21.57 1.64 8.04
N ASP A 200 -22.87 1.92 8.05
CA ASP A 200 -23.49 2.93 8.93
C ASP A 200 -23.47 2.58 10.44
N SER A 201 -23.21 1.31 10.77
CA SER A 201 -23.22 0.82 12.15
C SER A 201 -21.89 0.99 12.87
N VAL A 202 -20.83 1.26 12.15
CA VAL A 202 -19.46 1.35 12.68
C VAL A 202 -18.93 2.75 12.50
N ASP A 203 -18.56 3.40 13.60
CA ASP A 203 -17.88 4.70 13.56
C ASP A 203 -16.44 4.53 13.05
N PRO A 204 -16.08 5.06 11.88
CA PRO A 204 -14.72 4.94 11.32
C PRO A 204 -13.63 5.48 12.25
N ALA A 205 -13.95 6.50 13.04
CA ALA A 205 -13.02 7.10 13.98
C ALA A 205 -12.69 6.15 15.15
N LEU A 206 -13.70 5.43 15.65
CA LEU A 206 -13.49 4.40 16.66
C LEU A 206 -12.69 3.22 16.11
N LEU A 207 -12.92 2.86 14.85
CA LEU A 207 -12.16 1.80 14.17
C LEU A 207 -10.66 2.14 14.08
N VAL A 208 -10.31 3.36 13.66
CA VAL A 208 -8.91 3.82 13.63
C VAL A 208 -8.27 3.81 15.02
N ARG A 209 -9.01 4.23 16.05
CA ARG A 209 -8.56 4.14 17.45
C ARG A 209 -8.25 2.69 17.84
N ASP A 210 -9.13 1.76 17.51
CA ASP A 210 -8.99 0.36 17.92
C ASP A 210 -7.86 -0.35 17.14
N LEU A 211 -7.67 -0.02 15.86
CA LEU A 211 -6.49 -0.42 15.10
C LEU A 211 -5.20 0.12 15.74
N GLY A 212 -5.17 1.39 16.13
CA GLY A 212 -4.02 1.99 16.82
C GLY A 212 -3.73 1.36 18.18
N ARG A 213 -4.75 0.86 18.89
CA ARG A 213 -4.57 0.11 20.14
C ARG A 213 -4.03 -1.30 19.92
N CYS A 214 -4.45 -1.95 18.82
CA CYS A 214 -4.05 -3.31 18.51
C CYS A 214 -2.62 -3.38 17.97
N PHE A 215 -2.30 -2.51 17.00
CA PHE A 215 -1.04 -2.59 16.23
C PHE A 215 0.02 -1.57 16.66
N GLY A 216 -0.36 -0.51 17.38
CA GLY A 216 0.46 0.68 17.59
C GLY A 216 0.14 1.76 16.55
N ALA A 217 0.06 3.03 16.96
CA ALA A 217 -0.23 4.13 16.04
C ALA A 217 0.91 4.35 15.02
N ASP A 218 2.14 4.08 15.43
CA ASP A 218 3.37 4.10 14.64
C ASP A 218 3.51 2.92 13.66
N HIS A 219 2.64 1.93 13.75
CA HIS A 219 2.50 0.80 12.82
C HIS A 219 1.30 0.96 11.87
N LEU A 220 0.61 2.09 11.89
CA LEU A 220 -0.45 2.39 10.95
C LEU A 220 0.03 3.37 9.88
N VAL A 221 -0.42 3.16 8.63
CA VAL A 221 -0.22 4.09 7.52
C VAL A 221 -1.54 4.44 6.86
N TRP A 222 -1.77 5.73 6.62
CA TRP A 222 -2.95 6.21 5.92
C TRP A 222 -2.82 6.06 4.40
N GLY A 223 -3.89 5.63 3.74
CA GLY A 223 -4.01 5.62 2.29
C GLY A 223 -5.36 6.18 1.82
N SER A 224 -5.36 7.27 1.07
CA SER A 224 -6.58 7.82 0.47
C SER A 224 -7.21 6.90 -0.58
N ASP A 225 -6.41 5.98 -1.13
CA ASP A 225 -6.76 5.13 -2.27
C ASP A 225 -7.22 5.90 -3.52
N PHE A 226 -6.84 7.19 -3.60
CA PHE A 226 -7.12 8.04 -4.74
C PHE A 226 -6.25 7.66 -5.96
N PRO A 227 -6.77 7.60 -7.19
CA PRO A 227 -8.13 7.90 -7.62
C PRO A 227 -9.05 6.67 -7.71
N HIS A 228 -8.69 5.53 -7.11
CA HIS A 228 -9.61 4.39 -7.03
C HIS A 228 -10.87 4.79 -6.25
N THR A 229 -10.71 5.38 -5.08
CA THR A 229 -11.77 6.12 -4.39
C THR A 229 -11.90 7.51 -5.05
N HIS A 230 -13.03 7.78 -5.67
CA HIS A 230 -13.29 8.98 -6.47
C HIS A 230 -14.70 9.56 -6.29
N ASP A 231 -15.42 9.11 -5.27
CA ASP A 231 -16.70 9.68 -4.81
C ASP A 231 -16.54 11.05 -4.16
N ARG A 232 -15.33 11.37 -3.73
CA ARG A 232 -14.87 12.61 -3.11
C ARG A 232 -13.64 13.12 -3.84
N ASP A 233 -13.40 14.44 -3.82
CA ASP A 233 -12.17 15.00 -4.35
C ASP A 233 -10.95 14.68 -3.45
N HIS A 234 -9.74 14.89 -3.98
CA HIS A 234 -8.50 14.57 -3.26
C HIS A 234 -8.38 15.32 -1.93
N ALA A 235 -8.82 16.60 -1.87
CA ALA A 235 -8.73 17.41 -0.64
C ALA A 235 -9.72 16.90 0.43
N GLN A 236 -10.89 16.43 0.04
CA GLN A 236 -11.88 15.82 0.94
C GLN A 236 -11.35 14.50 1.51
N LEU A 237 -10.71 13.65 0.68
CA LEU A 237 -10.10 12.41 1.16
C LEU A 237 -8.94 12.67 2.13
N VAL A 238 -8.10 13.67 1.85
CA VAL A 238 -7.03 14.10 2.78
C VAL A 238 -7.61 14.65 4.08
N GLY A 239 -8.69 15.45 3.98
CA GLY A 239 -9.42 15.98 5.15
C GLY A 239 -9.98 14.86 6.02
N PHE A 240 -10.56 13.84 5.40
CA PHE A 240 -11.07 12.64 6.09
C PHE A 240 -9.96 11.90 6.85
N GLY A 241 -8.81 11.64 6.20
CA GLY A 241 -7.67 11.02 6.88
C GLY A 241 -7.18 11.84 8.09
N ARG A 242 -7.13 13.18 7.96
CA ARG A 242 -6.77 14.07 9.06
C ARG A 242 -7.78 14.04 10.21
N GLU A 243 -9.06 13.88 9.91
CA GLU A 243 -10.10 13.72 10.93
C GLU A 243 -9.93 12.40 11.70
N MET A 244 -9.76 11.31 10.99
CA MET A 244 -9.55 9.98 11.58
C MET A 244 -8.30 9.92 12.46
N ALA A 245 -7.22 10.57 12.04
CA ALA A 245 -5.95 10.62 12.78
C ALA A 245 -6.09 11.22 14.19
N ARG A 246 -7.10 12.08 14.43
CA ARG A 246 -7.34 12.70 15.75
C ARG A 246 -7.70 11.69 16.84
N MET A 247 -8.07 10.47 16.46
CA MET A 247 -8.41 9.40 17.41
C MET A 247 -7.18 8.69 17.98
N LEU A 248 -6.00 8.94 17.40
CA LEU A 248 -4.75 8.34 17.83
C LEU A 248 -4.08 9.23 18.89
N PRO A 249 -3.59 8.64 20.00
CA PRO A 249 -3.01 9.40 21.11
C PRO A 249 -1.63 9.93 20.78
N GLY A 250 -1.22 10.98 21.50
CA GLY A 250 0.13 11.55 21.40
C GLY A 250 0.50 11.97 19.98
N ASP A 251 1.65 11.49 19.51
CA ASP A 251 2.17 11.75 18.17
C ASP A 251 1.55 10.83 17.10
N GLY A 252 0.67 9.90 17.47
CA GLY A 252 0.09 8.90 16.57
C GLY A 252 -0.62 9.47 15.35
N ALA A 253 -1.17 10.70 15.45
CA ALA A 253 -1.73 11.38 14.28
C ALA A 253 -0.65 11.71 13.22
N ALA A 254 0.54 12.12 13.64
CA ALA A 254 1.64 12.40 12.73
C ALA A 254 2.24 11.11 12.15
N ASP A 255 2.30 10.05 12.95
CA ASP A 255 2.72 8.72 12.49
C ASP A 255 1.79 8.22 11.39
N PHE A 256 0.51 8.14 11.67
CA PHE A 256 -0.53 7.69 10.77
C PHE A 256 -0.58 8.46 9.44
N LEU A 257 -0.47 9.79 9.50
CA LEU A 257 -0.59 10.67 8.33
C LEU A 257 0.67 10.73 7.45
N GLY A 258 1.83 10.25 7.93
CA GLY A 258 3.01 10.29 7.08
C GLY A 258 4.34 9.89 7.69
N ARG A 259 4.56 10.01 9.00
CA ARG A 259 5.87 9.72 9.62
C ARG A 259 6.22 8.23 9.47
N THR A 260 5.28 7.34 9.74
CA THR A 260 5.45 5.89 9.50
C THR A 260 5.73 5.59 8.03
N ALA A 261 4.95 6.15 7.11
CA ALA A 261 5.18 5.99 5.68
C ALA A 261 6.55 6.54 5.24
N ALA A 262 6.98 7.66 5.80
CA ALA A 262 8.30 8.23 5.53
C ALA A 262 9.42 7.33 6.07
N GLY A 263 9.26 6.74 7.25
CA GLY A 263 10.21 5.76 7.81
C GLY A 263 10.39 4.53 6.92
N LEU A 264 9.27 4.02 6.39
CA LEU A 264 9.26 2.84 5.53
C LEU A 264 9.82 3.10 4.14
N TRP A 265 9.39 4.18 3.48
CA TRP A 265 9.56 4.34 2.03
C TRP A 265 10.38 5.57 1.60
N SER A 266 10.96 6.35 2.52
CA SER A 266 11.90 7.38 2.05
C SER A 266 13.13 6.75 1.39
N PRO A 267 13.64 7.34 0.30
CA PRO A 267 14.88 6.88 -0.31
C PRO A 267 15.98 6.79 0.76
N ARG A 268 16.63 5.64 0.83
CA ARG A 268 17.79 5.48 1.73
C ARG A 268 18.95 6.26 1.15
N ASP A 269 19.58 7.12 1.93
CA ASP A 269 20.83 7.76 1.54
C ASP A 269 21.88 6.67 1.26
N GLU A 270 22.52 6.74 0.10
CA GLU A 270 23.58 5.78 -0.31
C GLU A 270 24.74 5.65 0.72
N ALA A 271 24.77 6.55 1.70
CA ALA A 271 25.79 6.56 2.75
C ALA A 271 25.63 5.46 3.83
N SER A 272 24.51 4.72 3.86
CA SER A 272 24.24 3.72 4.92
C SER A 272 24.54 2.27 4.52
N THR A 273 24.94 1.99 3.29
CA THR A 273 25.26 0.62 2.80
C THR A 273 26.71 0.18 3.05
N GLY A 274 27.43 0.88 3.91
CA GLY A 274 28.78 0.51 4.34
C GLY A 274 28.77 -0.32 5.64
N ARG A 275 28.34 -1.58 5.58
CA ARG A 275 28.69 -2.59 6.59
C ARG A 275 29.01 -3.92 5.92
#